data_8f62bd8fe9f11ca3822527fabffc958c
#
_entry.id   8f62bd8fe9f11ca3822527fabffc958c
#
_cell.length_a   1.000
_cell.length_b   1.000
_cell.length_c   1.000
_cell.angle_alpha   90.00
_cell.angle_beta   90.00
_cell.angle_gamma   90.00
#
_symmetry.space_group_name_H-M   'P 1'
#
loop_
_entity.id
_entity.type
_entity.pdbx_description
1 polymer ?
#
loop_
_entity_poly.entity_id
_entity_poly.type
_entity_poly.pdbx_seq_one_letter_code
_entity_poly.pdbx_strand_id
1 'polypeptide(L)'
;MIESMSADTNTSPKQKGGWWSLSPLAVFLCLYLITSLLINDFYKVPITVAFLLSSCYAIAITRGLKLEQRIYQFSVGAGNKNILLMIWIFVLAGAFAQSAKQMGAIDATVNLTLHILPDNLLLAGIFIAACFISLSIGTSVGTIVALTPVAVGLAEKTGIDLPYMTAIVVGGSFFGDNLSFISDTTIASTKTQDCVMRDKFKINFMIVVPAALVVLGIYVIQGLSLSAVPQIYEIEWIKVIPYLIVLGTAITGVNVMVVLLLGIVSTGIIGICTATGVFGVTPAENMNASTAFFDWFGAMGTGITGMGELIIITLLAGGMLETIRYNGGIDFVIKIGRASCRER
;
A
#
# COMPACT_ATOMS: atom_id res chain seq x y z
N MET A 1 -5.97 -7.91 -37.05
CA MET A 1 -5.43 -9.13 -36.33
C MET A 1 -5.77 -9.15 -34.83
N ILE A 2 -6.23 -8.05 -34.22
CA ILE A 2 -6.62 -7.95 -32.80
C ILE A 2 -8.12 -8.24 -32.61
N GLU A 3 -8.96 -7.98 -33.60
CA GLU A 3 -10.43 -8.18 -33.50
C GLU A 3 -10.93 -9.63 -33.56
N SER A 4 -10.11 -10.57 -34.02
CA SER A 4 -10.52 -11.99 -34.10
C SER A 4 -10.25 -12.79 -32.83
N MET A 5 -9.60 -12.23 -31.80
CA MET A 5 -9.25 -12.91 -30.55
C MET A 5 -10.24 -12.65 -29.38
N SER A 6 -11.27 -11.81 -29.57
CA SER A 6 -12.16 -11.42 -28.47
C SER A 6 -13.38 -12.35 -28.24
N ALA A 7 -13.52 -13.44 -28.99
CA ALA A 7 -14.77 -14.23 -29.02
C ALA A 7 -14.76 -15.56 -28.23
N ASP A 8 -13.65 -15.96 -27.57
CA ASP A 8 -13.59 -17.31 -26.93
C ASP A 8 -13.03 -17.28 -25.48
N THR A 9 -13.54 -16.39 -24.64
CA THR A 9 -13.07 -16.28 -23.24
C THR A 9 -13.75 -17.23 -22.24
N ASN A 10 -14.60 -18.17 -22.63
CA ASN A 10 -15.45 -18.85 -21.65
C ASN A 10 -15.46 -20.40 -21.65
N THR A 11 -14.62 -21.09 -22.38
CA THR A 11 -14.66 -22.58 -22.37
C THR A 11 -13.30 -23.25 -22.52
N SER A 12 -12.25 -22.76 -21.85
CA SER A 12 -11.06 -23.61 -21.69
C SER A 12 -11.33 -24.63 -20.57
N PRO A 13 -11.12 -25.96 -20.79
CA PRO A 13 -11.30 -26.94 -19.73
C PRO A 13 -10.38 -26.58 -18.56
N LYS A 14 -10.97 -26.31 -17.39
CA LYS A 14 -10.20 -26.07 -16.15
C LYS A 14 -9.25 -27.25 -15.95
N GLN A 15 -7.96 -26.99 -16.03
CA GLN A 15 -6.97 -28.03 -15.74
C GLN A 15 -7.15 -28.46 -14.28
N LYS A 16 -7.06 -29.76 -14.01
CA LYS A 16 -7.05 -30.26 -12.64
C LYS A 16 -5.81 -29.74 -11.95
N GLY A 17 -5.98 -28.75 -11.06
CA GLY A 17 -4.89 -28.17 -10.30
C GLY A 17 -4.23 -29.18 -9.38
N GLY A 18 -2.94 -28.97 -9.13
CA GLY A 18 -2.13 -29.76 -8.21
C GLY A 18 -0.99 -28.88 -7.67
N TRP A 19 -0.11 -29.46 -6.87
CA TRP A 19 1.09 -28.77 -6.35
C TRP A 19 1.94 -28.11 -7.44
N TRP A 20 1.97 -28.71 -8.62
CA TRP A 20 2.68 -28.18 -9.78
C TRP A 20 2.18 -26.82 -10.24
N SER A 21 0.88 -26.55 -10.08
CA SER A 21 0.29 -25.27 -10.45
C SER A 21 0.71 -24.12 -9.53
N LEU A 22 1.18 -24.43 -8.32
CA LEU A 22 1.68 -23.46 -7.33
C LEU A 22 3.20 -23.30 -7.39
N SER A 23 3.89 -24.11 -8.20
CA SER A 23 5.36 -24.06 -8.29
C SER A 23 5.95 -22.70 -8.65
N PRO A 24 5.29 -21.78 -9.40
CA PRO A 24 5.81 -20.44 -9.62
C PRO A 24 6.02 -19.63 -8.32
N LEU A 25 5.14 -19.80 -7.33
CA LEU A 25 5.31 -19.18 -6.02
C LEU A 25 6.50 -19.78 -5.27
N ALA A 26 6.65 -21.11 -5.34
CA ALA A 26 7.80 -21.78 -4.73
C ALA A 26 9.12 -21.35 -5.39
N VAL A 27 9.15 -21.22 -6.71
CA VAL A 27 10.32 -20.73 -7.46
C VAL A 27 10.66 -19.30 -7.05
N PHE A 28 9.67 -18.42 -6.95
CA PHE A 28 9.86 -17.05 -6.46
C PHE A 28 10.49 -17.04 -5.06
N LEU A 29 9.89 -17.76 -4.11
CA LEU A 29 10.37 -17.82 -2.74
C LEU A 29 11.78 -18.40 -2.65
N CYS A 30 12.05 -19.51 -3.36
CA CYS A 30 13.37 -20.12 -3.38
C CYS A 30 14.42 -19.19 -3.99
N LEU A 31 14.15 -18.57 -5.12
CA LEU A 31 15.06 -17.62 -5.75
C LEU A 31 15.38 -16.45 -4.82
N TYR A 32 14.36 -15.83 -4.26
CA TYR A 32 14.53 -14.67 -3.38
C TYR A 32 15.26 -15.04 -2.08
N LEU A 33 14.85 -16.13 -1.40
CA LEU A 33 15.48 -16.58 -0.15
C LEU A 33 16.92 -17.04 -0.36
N ILE A 34 17.18 -17.88 -1.37
CA ILE A 34 18.53 -18.40 -1.63
C ILE A 34 19.48 -17.26 -1.95
N THR A 35 19.08 -16.34 -2.84
CA THR A 35 19.92 -15.20 -3.21
C THR A 35 20.15 -14.26 -2.04
N SER A 36 19.12 -14.01 -1.23
CA SER A 36 19.23 -13.16 -0.02
C SER A 36 20.17 -13.77 1.03
N LEU A 37 20.11 -15.08 1.24
CA LEU A 37 21.01 -15.78 2.16
C LEU A 37 22.46 -15.82 1.64
N LEU A 38 22.67 -15.97 0.33
CA LEU A 38 24.02 -15.96 -0.27
C LEU A 38 24.67 -14.58 -0.17
N ILE A 39 23.89 -13.52 -0.32
CA ILE A 39 24.36 -12.12 -0.21
C ILE A 39 24.39 -11.67 1.26
N ASN A 40 23.73 -12.41 2.16
CA ASN A 40 23.51 -12.07 3.57
C ASN A 40 22.83 -10.69 3.75
N ASP A 41 21.97 -10.31 2.81
CA ASP A 41 21.23 -9.05 2.83
C ASP A 41 19.97 -9.16 1.96
N PHE A 42 18.80 -9.07 2.58
CA PHE A 42 17.51 -9.15 1.88
C PHE A 42 17.22 -7.92 1.02
N TYR A 43 17.77 -6.77 1.36
CA TYR A 43 17.50 -5.51 0.66
C TYR A 43 18.34 -5.33 -0.60
N LYS A 44 19.46 -6.04 -0.71
CA LYS A 44 20.33 -5.98 -1.91
C LYS A 44 19.85 -6.84 -3.06
N VAL A 45 18.92 -7.75 -2.83
CA VAL A 45 18.38 -8.63 -3.88
C VAL A 45 17.26 -7.91 -4.61
N PRO A 46 17.37 -7.66 -5.93
CA PRO A 46 16.30 -7.05 -6.69
C PRO A 46 15.09 -8.00 -6.78
N ILE A 47 14.07 -7.74 -5.96
CA ILE A 47 12.86 -8.55 -5.91
C ILE A 47 12.14 -8.62 -7.27
N THR A 48 12.26 -7.56 -8.08
CA THR A 48 11.74 -7.50 -9.46
C THR A 48 12.31 -8.60 -10.35
N VAL A 49 13.60 -8.93 -10.19
CA VAL A 49 14.25 -10.00 -10.95
C VAL A 49 13.71 -11.36 -10.53
N ALA A 50 13.50 -11.59 -9.23
CA ALA A 50 12.91 -12.84 -8.74
C ALA A 50 11.48 -13.02 -9.28
N PHE A 51 10.67 -11.95 -9.30
CA PHE A 51 9.32 -11.96 -9.89
C PHE A 51 9.37 -12.20 -11.41
N LEU A 52 10.30 -11.57 -12.13
CA LEU A 52 10.46 -11.76 -13.58
C LEU A 52 10.77 -13.21 -13.92
N LEU A 53 11.78 -13.79 -13.27
CA LEU A 53 12.18 -15.18 -13.53
C LEU A 53 11.06 -16.17 -13.17
N SER A 54 10.36 -15.94 -12.06
CA SER A 54 9.22 -16.77 -11.66
C SER A 54 8.04 -16.61 -12.62
N SER A 55 7.82 -15.43 -13.18
CA SER A 55 6.81 -15.17 -14.21
C SER A 55 7.14 -15.88 -15.52
N CYS A 56 8.40 -15.81 -15.95
CA CYS A 56 8.87 -16.58 -17.12
C CYS A 56 8.68 -18.09 -16.91
N TYR A 57 9.02 -18.60 -15.73
CA TYR A 57 8.78 -19.98 -15.37
C TYR A 57 7.28 -20.34 -15.39
N ALA A 58 6.41 -19.47 -14.82
CA ALA A 58 4.96 -19.68 -14.84
C ALA A 58 4.41 -19.80 -16.26
N ILE A 59 4.85 -18.94 -17.18
CA ILE A 59 4.49 -19.02 -18.62
C ILE A 59 5.01 -20.31 -19.24
N ALA A 60 6.24 -20.71 -18.92
CA ALA A 60 6.87 -21.90 -19.50
C ALA A 60 6.16 -23.21 -19.12
N ILE A 61 5.75 -23.35 -17.84
CA ILE A 61 5.08 -24.56 -17.33
C ILE A 61 3.62 -24.69 -17.72
N THR A 62 3.01 -23.62 -18.24
CA THR A 62 1.59 -23.62 -18.62
C THR A 62 1.35 -24.58 -19.76
N ARG A 63 0.44 -25.55 -19.58
CA ARG A 63 0.17 -26.60 -20.53
C ARG A 63 -1.09 -26.31 -21.36
N GLY A 64 -1.21 -26.95 -22.53
CA GLY A 64 -2.41 -26.88 -23.35
C GLY A 64 -2.57 -25.61 -24.18
N LEU A 65 -1.64 -24.67 -24.13
CA LEU A 65 -1.64 -23.41 -24.88
C LEU A 65 -0.35 -23.23 -25.68
N LYS A 66 -0.44 -22.58 -26.84
CA LYS A 66 0.72 -22.07 -27.59
C LYS A 66 1.37 -20.92 -26.82
N LEU A 67 2.63 -20.62 -27.07
CA LEU A 67 3.37 -19.57 -26.35
C LEU A 67 2.66 -18.22 -26.36
N GLU A 68 2.15 -17.79 -27.52
CA GLU A 68 1.41 -16.53 -27.66
C GLU A 68 0.17 -16.47 -26.74
N GLN A 69 -0.55 -17.59 -26.64
CA GLN A 69 -1.75 -17.68 -25.78
C GLN A 69 -1.37 -17.66 -24.28
N ARG A 70 -0.22 -18.26 -23.91
CA ARG A 70 0.29 -18.21 -22.53
C ARG A 70 0.67 -16.78 -22.13
N ILE A 71 1.37 -16.06 -23.03
CA ILE A 71 1.72 -14.65 -22.85
C ILE A 71 0.45 -13.79 -22.76
N TYR A 72 -0.53 -14.06 -23.63
CA TYR A 72 -1.83 -13.38 -23.55
C TYR A 72 -2.52 -13.59 -22.21
N GLN A 73 -2.58 -14.83 -21.73
CA GLN A 73 -3.18 -15.16 -20.42
C GLN A 73 -2.47 -14.44 -19.27
N PHE A 74 -1.13 -14.41 -19.30
CA PHE A 74 -0.35 -13.62 -18.35
C PHE A 74 -0.69 -12.13 -18.42
N SER A 75 -0.81 -11.57 -19.63
CA SER A 75 -1.15 -10.17 -19.85
C SER A 75 -2.56 -9.82 -19.35
N VAL A 76 -3.52 -10.73 -19.48
CA VAL A 76 -4.87 -10.58 -18.90
C VAL A 76 -4.80 -10.43 -17.38
N GLY A 77 -3.94 -11.21 -16.71
CA GLY A 77 -3.73 -11.08 -15.27
C GLY A 77 -3.08 -9.76 -14.88
N ALA A 78 -2.02 -9.37 -15.60
CA ALA A 78 -1.34 -8.10 -15.38
C ALA A 78 -2.27 -6.88 -15.62
N GLY A 79 -3.17 -6.97 -16.61
CA GLY A 79 -4.18 -5.95 -16.91
C GLY A 79 -5.48 -6.09 -16.10
N ASN A 80 -5.50 -6.89 -15.05
CA ASN A 80 -6.69 -7.03 -14.21
C ASN A 80 -7.08 -5.69 -13.57
N LYS A 81 -8.38 -5.42 -13.46
CA LYS A 81 -8.93 -4.18 -12.91
C LYS A 81 -8.33 -3.83 -11.54
N ASN A 82 -8.19 -4.80 -10.65
CA ASN A 82 -7.65 -4.55 -9.31
C ASN A 82 -6.15 -4.24 -9.34
N ILE A 83 -5.40 -4.89 -10.22
CA ILE A 83 -3.97 -4.60 -10.45
C ILE A 83 -3.80 -3.16 -10.97
N LEU A 84 -4.58 -2.78 -11.97
CA LEU A 84 -4.54 -1.41 -12.51
C LEU A 84 -4.95 -0.37 -11.47
N LEU A 85 -5.93 -0.66 -10.62
CA LEU A 85 -6.32 0.22 -9.52
C LEU A 85 -5.17 0.43 -8.54
N MET A 86 -4.45 -0.63 -8.16
CA MET A 86 -3.27 -0.52 -7.29
C MET A 86 -2.17 0.33 -7.94
N ILE A 87 -1.94 0.19 -9.23
CA ILE A 87 -0.96 1.00 -9.97
C ILE A 87 -1.34 2.49 -9.91
N TRP A 88 -2.62 2.82 -10.15
CA TRP A 88 -3.10 4.19 -10.02
C TRP A 88 -2.88 4.76 -8.61
N ILE A 89 -3.14 3.97 -7.57
CA ILE A 89 -2.87 4.37 -6.18
C ILE A 89 -1.38 4.63 -5.98
N PHE A 90 -0.48 3.77 -6.45
CA PHE A 90 0.96 3.99 -6.32
C PHE A 90 1.45 5.23 -7.06
N VAL A 91 0.99 5.46 -8.29
CA VAL A 91 1.31 6.66 -9.07
C VAL A 91 0.90 7.94 -8.33
N LEU A 92 -0.36 8.01 -7.89
CA LEU A 92 -0.88 9.18 -7.18
C LEU A 92 -0.21 9.36 -5.81
N ALA A 93 0.07 8.28 -5.12
CA ALA A 93 0.74 8.29 -3.84
C ALA A 93 2.18 8.79 -3.92
N GLY A 94 2.93 8.33 -4.91
CA GLY A 94 4.29 8.81 -5.17
C GLY A 94 4.30 10.31 -5.48
N ALA A 95 3.38 10.76 -6.36
CA ALA A 95 3.21 12.17 -6.67
C ALA A 95 2.87 13.00 -5.43
N PHE A 96 1.92 12.55 -4.61
CA PHE A 96 1.56 13.24 -3.36
C PHE A 96 2.72 13.29 -2.36
N ALA A 97 3.34 12.14 -2.06
CA ALA A 97 4.40 12.06 -1.06
C ALA A 97 5.58 12.98 -1.40
N GLN A 98 6.03 12.97 -2.66
CA GLN A 98 7.16 13.79 -3.05
C GLN A 98 6.80 15.27 -3.17
N SER A 99 5.58 15.62 -3.62
CA SER A 99 5.12 17.02 -3.62
C SER A 99 4.92 17.56 -2.20
N ALA A 100 4.42 16.73 -1.27
CA ALA A 100 4.29 17.07 0.14
C ALA A 100 5.66 17.27 0.83
N LYS A 101 6.64 16.42 0.47
CA LYS A 101 8.03 16.55 0.94
C LYS A 101 8.65 17.85 0.45
N GLN A 102 8.52 18.14 -0.84
CA GLN A 102 9.11 19.33 -1.48
C GLN A 102 8.62 20.64 -0.84
N MET A 103 7.34 20.73 -0.50
CA MET A 103 6.80 21.95 0.15
C MET A 103 6.98 21.98 1.68
N GLY A 104 7.54 20.94 2.29
CA GLY A 104 7.73 20.83 3.75
C GLY A 104 6.47 20.44 4.53
N ALA A 105 5.43 19.90 3.86
CA ALA A 105 4.20 19.47 4.54
C ALA A 105 4.43 18.26 5.45
N ILE A 106 5.35 17.37 5.10
CA ILE A 106 5.73 16.23 5.94
C ILE A 106 6.33 16.74 7.25
N ASP A 107 7.35 17.60 7.17
CA ASP A 107 8.02 18.17 8.36
C ASP A 107 7.05 18.94 9.27
N ALA A 108 6.18 19.77 8.68
CA ALA A 108 5.17 20.51 9.44
C ALA A 108 4.18 19.57 10.14
N THR A 109 3.75 18.49 9.47
CA THR A 109 2.83 17.49 10.04
C THR A 109 3.50 16.67 11.14
N VAL A 110 4.77 16.31 10.96
CA VAL A 110 5.58 15.62 11.98
C VAL A 110 5.75 16.50 13.21
N ASN A 111 6.12 17.78 13.03
CA ASN A 111 6.24 18.74 14.13
C ASN A 111 4.95 18.90 14.90
N LEU A 112 3.82 19.02 14.19
CA LEU A 112 2.50 19.07 14.80
C LEU A 112 2.19 17.81 15.60
N THR A 113 2.48 16.64 15.04
CA THR A 113 2.25 15.34 15.70
C THR A 113 3.04 15.24 17.00
N LEU A 114 4.33 15.59 16.96
CA LEU A 114 5.20 15.60 18.14
C LEU A 114 4.81 16.66 19.19
N HIS A 115 4.17 17.74 18.74
CA HIS A 115 3.65 18.75 19.68
C HIS A 115 2.37 18.32 20.40
N ILE A 116 1.48 17.59 19.70
CA ILE A 116 0.17 17.18 20.24
C ILE A 116 0.26 15.88 21.02
N LEU A 117 1.01 14.89 20.51
CA LEU A 117 1.13 13.58 21.13
C LEU A 117 2.30 13.56 22.11
N PRO A 118 2.05 13.21 23.39
CA PRO A 118 3.14 12.91 24.31
C PRO A 118 3.98 11.76 23.76
N ASP A 119 5.29 11.80 23.99
CA ASP A 119 6.25 10.83 23.47
C ASP A 119 5.86 9.38 23.77
N ASN A 120 5.36 9.15 24.98
CA ASN A 120 4.90 7.84 25.44
C ASN A 120 3.65 7.30 24.72
N LEU A 121 2.89 8.15 24.02
CA LEU A 121 1.70 7.77 23.25
C LEU A 121 1.91 7.82 21.73
N LEU A 122 3.09 8.17 21.25
CA LEU A 122 3.37 8.36 19.83
C LEU A 122 3.10 7.09 19.02
N LEU A 123 3.64 5.94 19.44
CA LEU A 123 3.46 4.65 18.76
C LEU A 123 2.00 4.23 18.75
N ALA A 124 1.33 4.34 19.90
CA ALA A 124 -0.08 4.01 20.07
C ALA A 124 -0.97 4.93 19.21
N GLY A 125 -0.67 6.23 19.19
CA GLY A 125 -1.40 7.23 18.42
C GLY A 125 -1.35 6.97 16.91
N ILE A 126 -0.18 6.64 16.37
CA ILE A 126 -0.01 6.29 14.95
C ILE A 126 -0.78 5.01 14.61
N PHE A 127 -0.71 4.00 15.48
CA PHE A 127 -1.46 2.76 15.30
C PHE A 127 -2.97 3.01 15.24
N ILE A 128 -3.51 3.78 16.20
CA ILE A 128 -4.93 4.14 16.26
C ILE A 128 -5.34 4.95 15.02
N ALA A 129 -4.53 5.94 14.62
CA ALA A 129 -4.80 6.72 13.42
C ALA A 129 -4.88 5.83 12.16
N ALA A 130 -3.93 4.90 11.99
CA ALA A 130 -3.95 3.95 10.89
C ALA A 130 -5.19 3.04 10.94
N CYS A 131 -5.62 2.58 12.11
CA CYS A 131 -6.83 1.78 12.29
C CYS A 131 -8.07 2.54 11.81
N PHE A 132 -8.26 3.78 12.26
CA PHE A 132 -9.44 4.58 11.92
C PHE A 132 -9.48 4.99 10.45
N ILE A 133 -8.36 5.40 9.89
CA ILE A 133 -8.29 5.80 8.48
C ILE A 133 -8.60 4.60 7.59
N SER A 134 -7.99 3.45 7.86
CA SER A 134 -8.21 2.23 7.08
C SER A 134 -9.64 1.71 7.20
N LEU A 135 -10.23 1.78 8.40
CA LEU A 135 -11.64 1.43 8.62
C LEU A 135 -12.57 2.31 7.77
N SER A 136 -12.25 3.60 7.66
CA SER A 136 -13.06 4.60 6.97
C SER A 136 -12.91 4.56 5.46
N ILE A 137 -11.68 4.40 4.93
CA ILE A 137 -11.42 4.30 3.49
C ILE A 137 -11.79 2.91 2.95
N GLY A 138 -11.67 1.87 3.78
CA GLY A 138 -11.88 0.48 3.39
C GLY A 138 -10.72 -0.12 2.58
N THR A 139 -9.50 0.39 2.78
CA THR A 139 -8.30 -0.18 2.14
C THR A 139 -7.05 0.01 3.01
N SER A 140 -6.35 -1.10 3.27
CA SER A 140 -5.06 -1.06 3.95
C SER A 140 -3.99 -0.38 3.09
N VAL A 141 -3.95 -0.68 1.80
CA VAL A 141 -2.94 -0.13 0.88
C VAL A 141 -3.03 1.39 0.81
N GLY A 142 -4.24 1.95 0.63
CA GLY A 142 -4.44 3.40 0.60
C GLY A 142 -4.01 4.09 1.89
N THR A 143 -4.28 3.47 3.04
CA THR A 143 -3.90 3.98 4.36
C THR A 143 -2.38 3.95 4.56
N ILE A 144 -1.73 2.81 4.23
CA ILE A 144 -0.27 2.68 4.32
C ILE A 144 0.41 3.77 3.50
N VAL A 145 -0.03 3.95 2.27
CA VAL A 145 0.54 4.94 1.36
C VAL A 145 0.37 6.37 1.88
N ALA A 146 -0.79 6.71 2.43
CA ALA A 146 -1.06 8.04 2.96
C ALA A 146 -0.25 8.36 4.23
N LEU A 147 -0.07 7.38 5.12
CA LEU A 147 0.58 7.58 6.42
C LEU A 147 2.09 7.32 6.42
N THR A 148 2.61 6.50 5.51
CA THR A 148 4.04 6.15 5.49
C THR A 148 4.96 7.36 5.44
N PRO A 149 4.73 8.42 4.63
CA PRO A 149 5.61 9.58 4.62
C PRO A 149 5.70 10.30 5.98
N VAL A 150 4.58 10.38 6.71
CA VAL A 150 4.55 10.95 8.07
C VAL A 150 5.29 10.03 9.05
N ALA A 151 5.08 8.72 8.95
CA ALA A 151 5.75 7.72 9.79
C ALA A 151 7.28 7.75 9.58
N VAL A 152 7.74 7.90 8.33
CA VAL A 152 9.16 8.06 8.00
C VAL A 152 9.73 9.33 8.67
N GLY A 153 9.07 10.47 8.49
CA GLY A 153 9.51 11.72 9.11
C GLY A 153 9.51 11.67 10.64
N LEU A 154 8.54 10.96 11.27
CA LEU A 154 8.54 10.73 12.71
C LEU A 154 9.71 9.85 13.15
N ALA A 155 10.00 8.76 12.42
CA ALA A 155 11.13 7.88 12.70
C ALA A 155 12.46 8.63 12.63
N GLU A 156 12.66 9.46 11.61
CA GLU A 156 13.85 10.29 11.44
C GLU A 156 14.06 11.29 12.60
N LYS A 157 12.97 11.92 13.09
CA LYS A 157 13.05 12.91 14.18
C LYS A 157 13.14 12.32 15.58
N THR A 158 12.54 11.14 15.79
CA THR A 158 12.51 10.49 17.11
C THR A 158 13.64 9.47 17.31
N GLY A 159 14.35 9.10 16.23
CA GLY A 159 15.35 8.03 16.25
C GLY A 159 14.77 6.63 16.40
N ILE A 160 13.44 6.47 16.27
CA ILE A 160 12.79 5.17 16.26
C ILE A 160 13.16 4.45 14.96
N ASP A 161 13.40 3.15 15.06
CA ASP A 161 13.72 2.32 13.89
C ASP A 161 12.64 2.42 12.81
N LEU A 162 13.06 2.75 11.58
CA LEU A 162 12.17 3.01 10.45
C LEU A 162 11.29 1.79 10.09
N PRO A 163 11.82 0.56 9.97
CA PRO A 163 11.02 -0.64 9.80
C PRO A 163 9.96 -0.81 10.89
N TYR A 164 10.31 -0.53 12.14
CA TYR A 164 9.38 -0.66 13.25
C TYR A 164 8.23 0.36 13.16
N MET A 165 8.54 1.64 12.91
CA MET A 165 7.53 2.69 12.72
C MET A 165 6.59 2.38 11.55
N THR A 166 7.14 1.88 10.46
CA THR A 166 6.35 1.46 9.29
C THR A 166 5.47 0.24 9.60
N ALA A 167 5.98 -0.72 10.37
CA ALA A 167 5.20 -1.89 10.80
C ALA A 167 3.98 -1.50 11.65
N ILE A 168 4.07 -0.45 12.48
CA ILE A 168 2.94 0.09 13.24
C ILE A 168 1.83 0.58 12.30
N VAL A 169 2.19 1.34 11.26
CA VAL A 169 1.22 1.81 10.24
C VAL A 169 0.59 0.64 9.50
N VAL A 170 1.40 -0.34 9.09
CA VAL A 170 0.92 -1.55 8.40
C VAL A 170 -0.05 -2.33 9.28
N GLY A 171 0.30 -2.57 10.53
CA GLY A 171 -0.54 -3.30 11.50
C GLY A 171 -1.89 -2.63 11.72
N GLY A 172 -1.90 -1.32 11.95
CA GLY A 172 -3.12 -0.54 12.10
C GLY A 172 -3.97 -0.52 10.82
N SER A 173 -3.33 -0.39 9.67
CA SER A 173 -4.02 -0.39 8.38
C SER A 173 -4.71 -1.72 8.08
N PHE A 174 -4.06 -2.84 8.35
CA PHE A 174 -4.68 -4.17 8.21
C PHE A 174 -5.81 -4.42 9.22
N PHE A 175 -5.68 -3.91 10.45
CA PHE A 175 -6.76 -3.95 11.42
C PHE A 175 -8.02 -3.26 10.90
N GLY A 176 -7.89 -2.02 10.42
CA GLY A 176 -9.01 -1.24 9.89
C GLY A 176 -9.64 -1.89 8.66
N ASP A 177 -8.83 -2.36 7.72
CA ASP A 177 -9.29 -3.03 6.50
C ASP A 177 -10.11 -4.30 6.82
N ASN A 178 -9.66 -5.10 7.80
CA ASN A 178 -10.37 -6.28 8.25
C ASN A 178 -11.75 -6.01 8.85
N LEU A 179 -11.94 -4.88 9.50
CA LEU A 179 -13.20 -4.50 10.14
C LEU A 179 -14.05 -3.57 9.26
N SER A 180 -13.54 -3.09 8.14
CA SER A 180 -14.29 -2.22 7.25
C SER A 180 -15.40 -2.96 6.51
N PHE A 181 -16.60 -2.36 6.46
CA PHE A 181 -17.74 -2.88 5.67
C PHE A 181 -17.61 -2.58 4.17
N ILE A 182 -16.78 -1.61 3.81
CA ILE A 182 -16.58 -1.15 2.42
C ILE A 182 -15.29 -1.69 1.79
N SER A 183 -14.51 -2.49 2.52
CA SER A 183 -13.28 -3.10 2.01
C SER A 183 -13.58 -4.11 0.90
N ASP A 184 -12.87 -3.97 -0.22
CA ASP A 184 -12.98 -4.89 -1.37
C ASP A 184 -12.68 -6.33 -0.98
N THR A 185 -11.68 -6.56 -0.11
CA THR A 185 -11.31 -7.88 0.40
C THR A 185 -12.42 -8.48 1.25
N THR A 186 -13.06 -7.65 2.10
CA THR A 186 -14.20 -8.04 2.93
C THR A 186 -15.42 -8.36 2.08
N ILE A 187 -15.75 -7.52 1.09
CA ILE A 187 -16.88 -7.72 0.17
C ILE A 187 -16.65 -9.00 -0.66
N ALA A 188 -15.43 -9.18 -1.20
CA ALA A 188 -15.11 -10.36 -1.99
C ALA A 188 -15.22 -11.64 -1.17
N SER A 189 -14.65 -11.68 0.05
CA SER A 189 -14.69 -12.86 0.90
C SER A 189 -16.11 -13.25 1.32
N THR A 190 -16.95 -12.29 1.68
CA THR A 190 -18.34 -12.56 2.08
C THR A 190 -19.22 -13.01 0.91
N LYS A 191 -19.10 -12.35 -0.25
CA LYS A 191 -19.88 -12.72 -1.45
C LYS A 191 -19.49 -14.08 -2.01
N THR A 192 -18.20 -14.43 -2.00
CA THR A 192 -17.75 -15.74 -2.52
C THR A 192 -18.10 -16.90 -1.61
N GLN A 193 -18.33 -16.65 -0.33
CA GLN A 193 -18.73 -17.66 0.66
C GLN A 193 -20.23 -17.62 0.99
N ASP A 194 -20.99 -16.75 0.34
CA ASP A 194 -22.43 -16.53 0.58
C ASP A 194 -22.73 -16.25 2.07
N CYS A 195 -21.87 -15.47 2.71
CA CYS A 195 -21.98 -15.09 4.11
C CYS A 195 -22.56 -13.68 4.27
N VAL A 196 -23.28 -13.46 5.36
CA VAL A 196 -23.77 -12.13 5.72
C VAL A 196 -22.63 -11.28 6.25
N MET A 197 -22.45 -10.09 5.69
CA MET A 197 -21.40 -9.13 6.07
C MET A 197 -21.36 -8.85 7.58
N ARG A 198 -22.53 -8.73 8.20
CA ARG A 198 -22.68 -8.48 9.64
C ARG A 198 -22.08 -9.61 10.49
N ASP A 199 -22.25 -10.85 10.07
CA ASP A 199 -21.76 -12.01 10.82
C ASP A 199 -20.24 -12.09 10.70
N LYS A 200 -19.68 -11.84 9.52
CA LYS A 200 -18.23 -11.71 9.31
C LYS A 200 -17.63 -10.61 10.21
N PHE A 201 -18.26 -9.43 10.25
CA PHE A 201 -17.81 -8.33 11.11
C PHE A 201 -17.80 -8.72 12.58
N LYS A 202 -18.89 -9.32 13.07
CA LYS A 202 -19.02 -9.75 14.48
C LYS A 202 -17.93 -10.74 14.88
N ILE A 203 -17.68 -11.74 14.03
CA ILE A 203 -16.65 -12.76 14.30
C ILE A 203 -15.25 -12.12 14.24
N ASN A 204 -14.96 -11.36 13.21
CA ASN A 204 -13.67 -10.67 13.07
C ASN A 204 -13.43 -9.70 14.23
N PHE A 205 -14.43 -8.95 14.66
CA PHE A 205 -14.33 -8.05 15.79
C PHE A 205 -13.89 -8.78 17.07
N MET A 206 -14.50 -9.93 17.33
CA MET A 206 -14.15 -10.74 18.52
C MET A 206 -12.71 -11.30 18.47
N ILE A 207 -12.16 -11.51 17.28
CA ILE A 207 -10.79 -12.04 17.10
C ILE A 207 -9.77 -10.90 17.07
N VAL A 208 -10.03 -9.87 16.27
CA VAL A 208 -9.03 -8.85 15.92
C VAL A 208 -8.91 -7.78 17.00
N VAL A 209 -10.02 -7.41 17.66
CA VAL A 209 -9.98 -6.38 18.72
C VAL A 209 -9.15 -6.79 19.93
N PRO A 210 -9.27 -7.99 20.50
CA PRO A 210 -8.38 -8.42 21.58
C PRO A 210 -6.90 -8.39 21.20
N ALA A 211 -6.57 -8.83 19.97
CA ALA A 211 -5.20 -8.77 19.45
C ALA A 211 -4.72 -7.33 19.33
N ALA A 212 -5.55 -6.43 18.80
CA ALA A 212 -5.22 -5.01 18.67
C ALA A 212 -5.03 -4.33 20.03
N LEU A 213 -5.82 -4.67 21.05
CA LEU A 213 -5.66 -4.16 22.41
C LEU A 213 -4.35 -4.61 23.04
N VAL A 214 -3.94 -5.85 22.81
CA VAL A 214 -2.61 -6.35 23.27
C VAL A 214 -1.49 -5.58 22.58
N VAL A 215 -1.56 -5.44 21.27
CA VAL A 215 -0.57 -4.69 20.48
C VAL A 215 -0.52 -3.22 20.90
N LEU A 216 -1.67 -2.59 21.10
CA LEU A 216 -1.78 -1.22 21.63
C LEU A 216 -1.12 -1.09 23.00
N GLY A 217 -1.36 -2.06 23.91
CA GLY A 217 -0.72 -2.11 25.21
C GLY A 217 0.80 -2.20 25.11
N ILE A 218 1.32 -3.01 24.17
CA ILE A 218 2.75 -3.10 23.88
C ILE A 218 3.30 -1.75 23.40
N TYR A 219 2.61 -1.06 22.49
CA TYR A 219 3.03 0.24 22.00
C TYR A 219 3.03 1.31 23.09
N VAL A 220 2.05 1.29 24.00
CA VAL A 220 2.04 2.18 25.17
C VAL A 220 3.23 1.89 26.09
N ILE A 221 3.49 0.62 26.42
CA ILE A 221 4.62 0.23 27.29
C ILE A 221 5.96 0.61 26.66
N GLN A 222 6.13 0.36 25.37
CA GLN A 222 7.36 0.73 24.66
C GLN A 222 7.50 2.26 24.54
N GLY A 223 6.37 2.96 24.38
CA GLY A 223 6.34 4.42 24.39
C GLY A 223 6.84 5.03 25.70
N LEU A 224 6.62 4.36 26.86
CA LEU A 224 7.13 4.84 28.15
C LEU A 224 8.66 4.87 28.23
N SER A 225 9.35 4.09 27.42
CA SER A 225 10.82 4.07 27.32
C SER A 225 11.38 5.07 26.30
N LEU A 226 10.51 5.72 25.51
CA LEU A 226 10.91 6.76 24.57
C LEU A 226 11.14 8.05 25.35
N SER A 227 12.39 8.45 25.44
CA SER A 227 12.80 9.76 25.94
C SER A 227 13.09 10.62 24.72
N ALA A 228 12.07 11.25 24.13
CA ALA A 228 12.36 12.26 23.11
C ALA A 228 13.01 13.47 23.79
N VAL A 229 14.07 13.96 23.17
CA VAL A 229 14.69 15.22 23.60
C VAL A 229 13.67 16.31 23.36
N PRO A 230 13.28 17.09 24.38
CA PRO A 230 12.34 18.19 24.21
C PRO A 230 12.91 19.20 23.20
N GLN A 231 12.51 19.10 21.96
CA GLN A 231 12.83 20.09 20.94
C GLN A 231 11.58 20.96 20.76
N ILE A 232 11.77 22.27 20.79
CA ILE A 232 10.72 23.23 20.43
C ILE A 232 10.61 23.18 18.90
N TYR A 233 9.60 22.51 18.41
CA TYR A 233 9.32 22.44 16.97
C TYR A 233 8.47 23.65 16.57
N GLU A 234 8.98 24.46 15.66
CA GLU A 234 8.17 25.49 15.01
C GLU A 234 7.16 24.81 14.06
N ILE A 235 5.88 25.11 14.25
CA ILE A 235 4.80 24.53 13.46
C ILE A 235 4.39 25.51 12.38
N GLU A 236 4.68 25.20 11.13
CA GLU A 236 4.17 25.94 9.99
C GLU A 236 2.75 25.45 9.63
N TRP A 237 1.74 25.97 10.34
CA TRP A 237 0.34 25.56 10.27
C TRP A 237 -0.21 25.45 8.83
N ILE A 238 0.16 26.37 7.96
CA ILE A 238 -0.29 26.39 6.56
C ILE A 238 0.20 25.15 5.81
N LYS A 239 1.42 24.71 6.05
CA LYS A 239 1.98 23.54 5.41
C LYS A 239 1.41 22.20 5.92
N VAL A 240 0.70 22.20 7.05
CA VAL A 240 -0.02 21.03 7.57
C VAL A 240 -1.31 20.77 6.80
N ILE A 241 -1.93 21.80 6.23
CA ILE A 241 -3.25 21.74 5.59
C ILE A 241 -3.40 20.60 4.58
N PRO A 242 -2.44 20.31 3.68
CA PRO A 242 -2.56 19.18 2.74
C PRO A 242 -2.81 17.84 3.43
N TYR A 243 -2.08 17.57 4.53
CA TYR A 243 -2.30 16.34 5.30
C TYR A 243 -3.64 16.35 6.05
N LEU A 244 -4.09 17.50 6.55
CA LEU A 244 -5.42 17.59 7.16
C LEU A 244 -6.54 17.35 6.14
N ILE A 245 -6.38 17.81 4.89
CA ILE A 245 -7.31 17.50 3.79
C ILE A 245 -7.30 16.01 3.49
N VAL A 246 -6.11 15.40 3.33
CA VAL A 246 -5.97 13.96 3.05
C VAL A 246 -6.58 13.13 4.17
N LEU A 247 -6.21 13.38 5.43
CA LEU A 247 -6.71 12.63 6.57
C LEU A 247 -8.21 12.87 6.81
N GLY A 248 -8.66 14.12 6.72
CA GLY A 248 -10.07 14.48 6.89
C GLY A 248 -10.96 13.82 5.83
N THR A 249 -10.59 13.91 4.56
CA THR A 249 -11.35 13.26 3.48
C THR A 249 -11.26 11.73 3.55
N ALA A 250 -10.13 11.17 3.98
CA ALA A 250 -9.98 9.74 4.23
C ALA A 250 -10.95 9.24 5.31
N ILE A 251 -11.01 9.92 6.46
CA ILE A 251 -11.91 9.58 7.58
C ILE A 251 -13.38 9.63 7.15
N THR A 252 -13.76 10.49 6.21
CA THR A 252 -15.13 10.55 5.69
C THR A 252 -15.45 9.44 4.68
N GLY A 253 -14.51 8.54 4.38
CA GLY A 253 -14.70 7.41 3.47
C GLY A 253 -14.68 7.78 1.98
N VAL A 254 -14.08 8.91 1.63
CA VAL A 254 -13.87 9.29 0.22
C VAL A 254 -12.91 8.32 -0.45
N ASN A 255 -13.15 8.03 -1.73
CA ASN A 255 -12.29 7.12 -2.50
C ASN A 255 -10.81 7.57 -2.45
N VAL A 256 -9.91 6.62 -2.18
CA VAL A 256 -8.46 6.88 -2.00
C VAL A 256 -7.81 7.65 -3.15
N MET A 257 -8.24 7.42 -4.40
CA MET A 257 -7.71 8.16 -5.56
C MET A 257 -8.08 9.64 -5.48
N VAL A 258 -9.33 9.96 -5.07
CA VAL A 258 -9.79 11.34 -4.89
C VAL A 258 -9.06 12.00 -3.72
N VAL A 259 -8.87 11.28 -2.62
CA VAL A 259 -8.11 11.75 -1.45
C VAL A 259 -6.69 12.16 -1.86
N LEU A 260 -5.99 11.30 -2.60
CA LEU A 260 -4.63 11.57 -3.08
C LEU A 260 -4.58 12.74 -4.08
N LEU A 261 -5.55 12.82 -4.99
CA LEU A 261 -5.66 13.96 -5.91
C LEU A 261 -5.87 15.29 -5.18
N LEU A 262 -6.75 15.32 -4.17
CA LEU A 262 -6.94 16.50 -3.32
C LEU A 262 -5.65 16.86 -2.57
N GLY A 263 -4.92 15.85 -2.10
CA GLY A 263 -3.59 16.03 -1.51
C GLY A 263 -2.61 16.68 -2.48
N ILE A 264 -2.49 16.17 -3.70
CA ILE A 264 -1.60 16.71 -4.74
C ILE A 264 -1.98 18.17 -5.09
N VAL A 265 -3.25 18.45 -5.32
CA VAL A 265 -3.72 19.79 -5.66
C VAL A 265 -3.44 20.77 -4.50
N SER A 266 -3.73 20.35 -3.26
CA SER A 266 -3.49 21.20 -2.09
C SER A 266 -2.01 21.45 -1.83
N THR A 267 -1.12 20.47 -2.05
CA THR A 267 0.34 20.68 -1.97
C THR A 267 0.82 21.69 -3.03
N GLY A 268 0.27 21.63 -4.23
CA GLY A 268 0.60 22.59 -5.29
C GLY A 268 0.17 24.01 -4.94
N ILE A 269 -1.11 24.20 -4.58
CA ILE A 269 -1.64 25.52 -4.25
C ILE A 269 -0.89 26.12 -3.06
N ILE A 270 -0.79 25.38 -1.95
CA ILE A 270 -0.17 25.89 -0.72
C ILE A 270 1.35 26.04 -0.90
N GLY A 271 2.01 25.10 -1.57
CA GLY A 271 3.44 25.16 -1.83
C GLY A 271 3.82 26.39 -2.68
N ILE A 272 3.08 26.68 -3.74
CA ILE A 272 3.32 27.85 -4.59
C ILE A 272 3.01 29.14 -3.82
N CYS A 273 1.91 29.21 -3.08
CA CYS A 273 1.56 30.38 -2.29
C CYS A 273 2.55 30.66 -1.15
N THR A 274 3.06 29.64 -0.47
CA THR A 274 4.08 29.83 0.56
C THR A 274 5.43 30.24 -0.05
N ALA A 275 5.84 29.65 -1.15
CA ALA A 275 7.07 29.98 -1.86
C ALA A 275 7.09 31.42 -2.39
N THR A 276 5.93 31.96 -2.74
CA THR A 276 5.78 33.34 -3.24
C THR A 276 5.48 34.38 -2.14
N GLY A 277 5.42 33.95 -0.88
CA GLY A 277 5.19 34.87 0.27
C GLY A 277 3.76 35.33 0.48
N VAL A 278 2.77 34.71 -0.20
CA VAL A 278 1.34 35.11 -0.12
C VAL A 278 0.81 35.00 1.32
N PHE A 279 1.32 34.06 2.13
CA PHE A 279 0.88 33.86 3.51
C PHE A 279 1.77 34.54 4.56
N GLY A 280 2.55 35.55 4.18
CA GLY A 280 3.44 36.25 5.11
C GLY A 280 4.70 35.46 5.51
N VAL A 281 4.94 34.33 4.84
CA VAL A 281 6.20 33.57 4.94
C VAL A 281 7.25 34.31 4.11
N THR A 282 8.46 34.49 4.64
CA THR A 282 9.55 35.10 3.87
C THR A 282 9.81 34.26 2.62
N PRO A 283 9.65 34.84 1.40
CA PRO A 283 9.92 34.11 0.18
C PRO A 283 11.36 33.58 0.15
N ALA A 284 11.58 32.38 -0.36
CA ALA A 284 12.94 31.94 -0.63
C ALA A 284 13.59 32.83 -1.68
N GLU A 285 14.88 33.15 -1.49
CA GLU A 285 15.62 34.00 -2.43
C GLU A 285 15.46 33.50 -3.87
N ASN A 286 15.05 34.41 -4.77
CA ASN A 286 14.81 34.15 -6.21
C ASN A 286 13.64 33.20 -6.55
N MET A 287 12.73 32.92 -5.63
CA MET A 287 11.56 32.07 -5.91
C MET A 287 10.41 32.91 -6.48
N ASN A 288 9.96 32.56 -7.67
CA ASN A 288 8.75 33.12 -8.27
C ASN A 288 7.70 32.00 -8.50
N ALA A 289 6.46 32.38 -8.84
CA ALA A 289 5.37 31.41 -9.00
C ALA A 289 5.65 30.35 -10.08
N SER A 290 6.34 30.71 -11.16
CA SER A 290 6.69 29.76 -12.22
C SER A 290 7.74 28.75 -11.76
N THR A 291 8.78 29.19 -11.05
CA THR A 291 9.79 28.31 -10.48
C THR A 291 9.16 27.35 -9.47
N ALA A 292 8.36 27.86 -8.54
CA ALA A 292 7.64 27.04 -7.56
C ALA A 292 6.70 26.01 -8.21
N PHE A 293 6.05 26.38 -9.33
CA PHE A 293 5.22 25.46 -10.10
C PHE A 293 6.06 24.35 -10.73
N PHE A 294 7.19 24.70 -11.38
CA PHE A 294 8.07 23.69 -11.99
C PHE A 294 8.70 22.76 -10.96
N ASP A 295 9.06 23.28 -9.79
CA ASP A 295 9.59 22.46 -8.68
C ASP A 295 8.56 21.47 -8.16
N TRP A 296 7.31 21.94 -7.96
CA TRP A 296 6.20 21.06 -7.57
C TRP A 296 5.91 20.01 -8.65
N PHE A 297 5.87 20.42 -9.93
CA PHE A 297 5.63 19.50 -11.06
C PHE A 297 6.75 18.46 -11.19
N GLY A 298 8.01 18.90 -11.05
CA GLY A 298 9.17 18.02 -11.05
C GLY A 298 9.18 17.05 -9.88
N ALA A 299 8.76 17.49 -8.68
CA ALA A 299 8.62 16.64 -7.51
C ALA A 299 7.59 15.53 -7.75
N MET A 300 6.42 15.83 -8.36
CA MET A 300 5.46 14.80 -8.74
C MET A 300 6.08 13.77 -9.69
N GLY A 301 6.81 14.22 -10.73
CA GLY A 301 7.49 13.34 -11.67
C GLY A 301 8.49 12.39 -10.98
N THR A 302 9.28 12.92 -10.05
CA THR A 302 10.23 12.15 -9.24
C THR A 302 9.48 11.12 -8.36
N GLY A 303 8.37 11.53 -7.74
CA GLY A 303 7.55 10.64 -6.93
C GLY A 303 6.93 9.49 -7.72
N ILE A 304 6.39 9.78 -8.91
CA ILE A 304 5.82 8.78 -9.82
C ILE A 304 6.88 7.75 -10.24
N THR A 305 8.05 8.22 -10.66
CA THR A 305 9.15 7.33 -11.11
C THR A 305 9.70 6.50 -9.95
N GLY A 306 9.71 7.05 -8.72
CA GLY A 306 10.09 6.33 -7.51
C GLY A 306 9.21 5.12 -7.20
N MET A 307 7.97 5.07 -7.71
CA MET A 307 7.07 3.93 -7.57
C MET A 307 7.29 2.84 -8.64
N GLY A 308 8.23 3.03 -9.57
CA GLY A 308 8.44 2.15 -10.72
C GLY A 308 8.65 0.68 -10.34
N GLU A 309 9.44 0.40 -9.32
CA GLU A 309 9.70 -0.96 -8.84
C GLU A 309 8.40 -1.64 -8.35
N LEU A 310 7.59 -0.94 -7.55
CA LEU A 310 6.31 -1.46 -7.05
C LEU A 310 5.33 -1.73 -8.18
N ILE A 311 5.29 -0.87 -9.19
CA ILE A 311 4.44 -1.03 -10.37
C ILE A 311 4.85 -2.30 -11.14
N ILE A 312 6.15 -2.49 -11.39
CA ILE A 312 6.66 -3.67 -12.09
C ILE A 312 6.33 -4.95 -11.32
N ILE A 313 6.58 -4.98 -10.01
CA ILE A 313 6.26 -6.13 -9.16
C ILE A 313 4.76 -6.45 -9.22
N THR A 314 3.91 -5.43 -9.14
CA THR A 314 2.46 -5.60 -9.15
C THR A 314 1.95 -6.17 -10.46
N LEU A 315 2.48 -5.71 -11.61
CA LEU A 315 2.15 -6.26 -12.93
C LEU A 315 2.59 -7.72 -13.06
N LEU A 316 3.83 -8.02 -12.67
CA LEU A 316 4.37 -9.38 -12.74
C LEU A 316 3.60 -10.34 -11.82
N ALA A 317 3.28 -9.91 -10.60
CA ALA A 317 2.50 -10.68 -9.64
C ALA A 317 1.08 -10.96 -10.16
N GLY A 318 0.41 -9.95 -10.76
CA GLY A 318 -0.91 -10.10 -11.37
C GLY A 318 -0.92 -11.11 -12.51
N GLY A 319 0.06 -11.02 -13.41
CA GLY A 319 0.22 -11.98 -14.51
C GLY A 319 0.54 -13.40 -14.04
N MET A 320 1.43 -13.52 -13.06
CA MET A 320 1.79 -14.81 -12.47
C MET A 320 0.57 -15.44 -11.76
N LEU A 321 -0.22 -14.66 -11.02
CA LEU A 321 -1.43 -15.13 -10.33
C LEU A 321 -2.46 -15.67 -11.32
N GLU A 322 -2.70 -14.97 -12.44
CA GLU A 322 -3.65 -15.43 -13.46
C GLU A 322 -3.17 -16.71 -14.14
N THR A 323 -1.86 -16.83 -14.36
CA THR A 323 -1.25 -18.06 -14.91
C THR A 323 -1.42 -19.25 -13.94
N ILE A 324 -1.20 -19.03 -12.64
CA ILE A 324 -1.46 -20.02 -11.59
C ILE A 324 -2.94 -20.40 -11.56
N ARG A 325 -3.84 -19.42 -11.68
CA ARG A 325 -5.30 -19.62 -11.74
C ARG A 325 -5.71 -20.45 -12.94
N TYR A 326 -5.18 -20.14 -14.13
CA TYR A 326 -5.45 -20.89 -15.34
C TYR A 326 -5.01 -22.36 -15.22
N ASN A 327 -3.85 -22.61 -14.60
CA ASN A 327 -3.34 -23.95 -14.33
C ASN A 327 -4.09 -24.68 -13.17
N GLY A 328 -5.17 -24.08 -12.62
CA GLY A 328 -5.98 -24.68 -11.55
C GLY A 328 -5.38 -24.60 -10.15
N GLY A 329 -4.33 -23.80 -9.94
CA GLY A 329 -3.66 -23.68 -8.64
C GLY A 329 -4.57 -23.10 -7.55
N ILE A 330 -5.38 -22.10 -7.88
CA ILE A 330 -6.34 -21.50 -6.93
C ILE A 330 -7.42 -22.49 -6.53
N ASP A 331 -8.01 -23.22 -7.50
CA ASP A 331 -9.02 -24.26 -7.23
C ASP A 331 -8.44 -25.39 -6.35
N PHE A 332 -7.16 -25.71 -6.52
CA PHE A 332 -6.46 -26.69 -5.70
C PHE A 332 -6.32 -26.22 -4.24
N VAL A 333 -5.93 -24.97 -4.00
CA VAL A 333 -5.85 -24.40 -2.64
C VAL A 333 -7.22 -24.36 -1.97
N ILE A 334 -8.25 -23.92 -2.69
CA ILE A 334 -9.62 -23.90 -2.17
C ILE A 334 -10.08 -25.31 -1.79
N LYS A 335 -9.75 -26.33 -2.59
CA LYS A 335 -10.10 -27.72 -2.30
C LYS A 335 -9.44 -28.24 -1.03
N ILE A 336 -8.16 -27.90 -0.79
CA ILE A 336 -7.44 -28.26 0.44
C ILE A 336 -8.14 -27.60 1.64
N GLY A 337 -8.47 -26.33 1.57
CA GLY A 337 -9.16 -25.61 2.64
C GLY A 337 -10.53 -26.25 2.98
N ARG A 338 -11.30 -26.60 1.96
CA ARG A 338 -12.62 -27.28 2.17
C ARG A 338 -12.48 -28.68 2.75
N ALA A 339 -11.46 -29.44 2.39
CA ALA A 339 -11.21 -30.75 2.99
C ALA A 339 -10.89 -30.63 4.47
N SER A 340 -10.02 -29.69 4.85
CA SER A 340 -9.67 -29.43 6.27
C SER A 340 -10.86 -28.93 7.11
N CYS A 341 -11.84 -28.24 6.52
CA CYS A 341 -13.05 -27.80 7.22
C CYS A 341 -14.12 -28.90 7.38
N ARG A 342 -14.05 -29.98 6.58
CA ARG A 342 -15.00 -31.11 6.67
C ARG A 342 -14.61 -32.15 7.72
N GLU A 343 -13.38 -32.16 8.17
CA GLU A 343 -12.87 -33.09 9.18
C GLU A 343 -13.01 -32.54 10.62
N ARG A 344 -13.64 -31.40 10.79
CA ARG A 344 -14.04 -30.81 12.09
C ARG A 344 -15.56 -30.72 12.15
#